data_2923940fde12bfdc52a41313171d1443
#
_entry.id   2923940fde12bfdc52a41313171d1443
#
_cell.length_a   1.000
_cell.length_b   1.000
_cell.length_c   1.000
_cell.angle_alpha   90.00
_cell.angle_beta   90.00
_cell.angle_gamma   90.00
#
_symmetry.space_group_name_H-M   'P 1'
#
loop_
_entity.id
_entity.type
_entity.pdbx_description
1 polymer ?
#
loop_
_entity_poly.entity_id
_entity_poly.type
_entity_poly.pdbx_seq_one_letter_code
_entity_poly.pdbx_strand_id
1 'polypeptide(L)'
;MRIPRALYDELVTHAREDAPHECCGMVASRDGDAVAVHRAQNSAHSALRYEIDGPEQYRIQMAIDDADLDLGAIYHSHTRSEPYPSQTDINLAFYPDALYIIVGLASGPDAKVRAYTIRDGHVEEASLTVV
;
A
#
# COMPACT_ATOMS: atom_id res chain seq x y z
N MET A 1 11.53 -5.33 0.76
CA MET A 1 10.65 -6.19 -0.06
C MET A 1 11.14 -6.18 -1.50
N ARG A 2 11.25 -7.34 -2.09
CA ARG A 2 11.47 -7.49 -3.52
C ARG A 2 10.10 -7.59 -4.20
N ILE A 3 9.87 -6.82 -5.25
CA ILE A 3 8.59 -6.78 -5.94
C ILE A 3 8.78 -6.98 -7.44
N PRO A 4 8.11 -7.98 -8.06
CA PRO A 4 8.14 -8.13 -9.51
C PRO A 4 7.63 -6.89 -10.23
N ARG A 5 8.22 -6.57 -11.37
CA ARG A 5 7.83 -5.40 -12.19
C ARG A 5 6.34 -5.36 -12.45
N ALA A 6 5.72 -6.49 -12.76
CA ALA A 6 4.30 -6.53 -13.04
C ALA A 6 3.45 -6.09 -11.84
N LEU A 7 3.85 -6.47 -10.63
CA LEU A 7 3.13 -6.08 -9.41
C LEU A 7 3.38 -4.62 -9.06
N TYR A 8 4.61 -4.14 -9.26
CA TYR A 8 4.92 -2.72 -9.10
C TYR A 8 4.05 -1.86 -10.03
N ASP A 9 3.97 -2.26 -11.30
CA ASP A 9 3.15 -1.55 -12.29
C ASP A 9 1.66 -1.61 -11.93
N GLU A 10 1.20 -2.69 -11.32
CA GLU A 10 -0.17 -2.82 -10.82
C GLU A 10 -0.48 -1.77 -9.74
N LEU A 11 0.44 -1.53 -8.82
CA LEU A 11 0.27 -0.50 -7.80
C LEU A 11 0.13 0.90 -8.45
N VAL A 12 0.98 1.20 -9.39
CA VAL A 12 0.99 2.50 -10.09
C VAL A 12 -0.28 2.66 -10.92
N THR A 13 -0.69 1.62 -11.63
CA THR A 13 -1.91 1.62 -12.46
C THR A 13 -3.14 1.87 -11.58
N HIS A 14 -3.25 1.16 -10.45
CA HIS A 14 -4.35 1.35 -9.51
C HIS A 14 -4.42 2.79 -9.00
N ALA A 15 -3.26 3.35 -8.62
CA ALA A 15 -3.18 4.73 -8.14
C ALA A 15 -3.69 5.72 -9.19
N ARG A 16 -3.31 5.53 -10.46
CA ARG A 16 -3.73 6.41 -11.56
C ARG A 16 -5.21 6.27 -11.90
N GLU A 17 -5.74 5.04 -11.85
CA GLU A 17 -7.15 4.78 -12.13
C GLU A 17 -8.06 5.42 -11.09
N ASP A 18 -7.68 5.42 -9.81
CA ASP A 18 -8.50 5.94 -8.73
C ASP A 18 -8.35 7.45 -8.51
N ALA A 19 -7.29 8.07 -9.05
CA ALA A 19 -7.08 9.50 -8.89
C ALA A 19 -8.31 10.30 -9.36
N PRO A 20 -8.75 11.34 -8.66
CA PRO A 20 -8.04 12.06 -7.59
C PRO A 20 -8.21 11.45 -6.18
N HIS A 21 -8.95 10.36 -6.02
CA HIS A 21 -9.07 9.67 -4.74
C HIS A 21 -7.81 8.84 -4.48
N GLU A 22 -7.46 8.66 -3.21
CA GLU A 22 -6.42 7.71 -2.86
C GLU A 22 -6.89 6.29 -3.16
N CYS A 23 -6.05 5.49 -3.81
CA CYS A 23 -6.29 4.05 -3.90
C CYS A 23 -5.76 3.36 -2.65
N CYS A 24 -6.16 2.12 -2.44
CA CYS A 24 -5.64 1.30 -1.36
C CYS A 24 -5.75 -0.19 -1.67
N GLY A 25 -4.99 -0.97 -0.93
CA GLY A 25 -5.01 -2.43 -1.05
C GLY A 25 -3.95 -3.07 -0.18
N MET A 26 -3.75 -4.35 -0.42
CA MET A 26 -2.79 -5.17 0.35
C MET A 26 -1.91 -5.97 -0.60
N VAL A 27 -0.68 -6.21 -0.16
CA VAL A 27 0.29 -7.02 -0.91
C VAL A 27 0.60 -8.27 -0.10
N ALA A 28 0.35 -9.43 -0.69
CA ALA A 28 0.73 -10.71 -0.11
C ALA A 28 2.20 -10.99 -0.43
N SER A 29 2.93 -11.56 0.51
CA SER A 29 4.35 -11.85 0.34
C SER A 29 4.72 -13.22 0.89
N ARG A 30 5.88 -13.72 0.44
CA ARG A 30 6.53 -14.92 0.96
C ARG A 30 8.03 -14.65 1.03
N ASP A 31 8.60 -14.77 2.24
CA ASP A 31 10.05 -14.62 2.47
C ASP A 31 10.60 -13.30 1.90
N GLY A 32 9.84 -12.22 2.03
CA GLY A 32 10.25 -10.90 1.57
C GLY A 32 9.98 -10.61 0.10
N ASP A 33 9.40 -11.56 -0.64
CA ASP A 33 9.02 -11.38 -2.04
C ASP A 33 7.52 -11.12 -2.16
N ALA A 34 7.14 -10.04 -2.82
CA ALA A 34 5.74 -9.79 -3.15
C ALA A 34 5.25 -10.83 -4.15
N VAL A 35 4.09 -11.42 -3.88
CA VAL A 35 3.51 -12.52 -4.65
C VAL A 35 2.22 -12.11 -5.33
N ALA A 36 1.40 -11.30 -4.67
CA ALA A 36 0.10 -10.90 -5.21
C ALA A 36 -0.30 -9.52 -4.68
N VAL A 37 -1.01 -8.77 -5.50
CA VAL A 37 -1.63 -7.50 -5.12
C VAL A 37 -3.14 -7.73 -5.03
N HIS A 38 -3.71 -7.33 -3.89
CA HIS A 38 -5.15 -7.35 -3.67
C HIS A 38 -5.66 -5.93 -3.62
N ARG A 39 -6.28 -5.47 -4.69
CA ARG A 39 -6.89 -4.14 -4.71
C ARG A 39 -8.05 -4.10 -3.73
N ALA A 40 -8.18 -2.99 -3.02
CA ALA A 40 -9.33 -2.69 -2.18
C ALA A 40 -9.98 -1.40 -2.66
N GLN A 41 -11.19 -1.15 -2.20
CA GLN A 41 -11.87 0.10 -2.45
C GLN A 41 -11.62 1.05 -1.28
N ASN A 42 -11.30 2.31 -1.59
CA ASN A 42 -11.23 3.35 -0.56
C ASN A 42 -12.66 3.75 -0.17
N SER A 43 -13.15 3.23 0.95
CA SER A 43 -14.52 3.51 1.41
C SER A 43 -14.71 4.96 1.85
N ALA A 44 -13.62 5.68 2.11
CA ALA A 44 -13.67 7.10 2.44
C ALA A 44 -13.91 7.99 1.21
N HIS A 45 -13.69 7.47 0.00
CA HIS A 45 -13.80 8.20 -1.27
C HIS A 45 -13.11 9.56 -1.20
N SER A 46 -11.87 9.59 -0.70
CA SER A 46 -11.16 10.81 -0.37
C SER A 46 -9.83 10.93 -1.11
N ALA A 47 -9.46 12.16 -1.46
CA ALA A 47 -8.14 12.50 -1.98
C ALA A 47 -7.10 12.71 -0.86
N LEU A 48 -7.52 12.66 0.41
CA LEU A 48 -6.69 13.01 1.55
C LEU A 48 -6.45 11.85 2.54
N ARG A 49 -7.23 10.80 2.44
CA ARG A 49 -7.09 9.61 3.30
C ARG A 49 -7.72 8.40 2.65
N TYR A 50 -7.39 7.22 3.16
CA TYR A 50 -8.02 5.97 2.73
C TYR A 50 -8.56 5.21 3.93
N GLU A 51 -9.53 4.35 3.63
CA GLU A 51 -10.09 3.41 4.59
C GLU A 51 -10.54 2.16 3.83
N ILE A 52 -10.15 0.99 4.31
CA ILE A 52 -10.63 -0.28 3.77
C ILE A 52 -11.77 -0.74 4.65
N ASP A 53 -12.94 -0.97 4.03
CA ASP A 53 -14.12 -1.45 4.72
C ASP A 53 -13.82 -2.80 5.42
N GLY A 54 -14.34 -2.97 6.65
CA GLY A 54 -14.03 -4.14 7.47
C GLY A 54 -14.28 -5.48 6.78
N PRO A 55 -15.44 -5.74 6.16
CA PRO A 55 -15.69 -6.97 5.42
C PRO A 55 -14.71 -7.20 4.27
N GLU A 56 -14.35 -6.17 3.52
CA GLU A 56 -13.37 -6.29 2.44
C GLU A 56 -11.99 -6.61 2.99
N GLN A 57 -11.56 -5.93 4.04
CA GLN A 57 -10.27 -6.20 4.70
C GLN A 57 -10.19 -7.64 5.17
N TYR A 58 -11.24 -8.14 5.81
CA TYR A 58 -11.31 -9.52 6.28
C TYR A 58 -11.22 -10.50 5.10
N ARG A 59 -11.96 -10.27 4.03
CA ARG A 59 -11.95 -11.12 2.82
C ARG A 59 -10.54 -11.20 2.22
N ILE A 60 -9.84 -10.07 2.12
CA ILE A 60 -8.47 -10.04 1.58
C ILE A 60 -7.52 -10.79 2.49
N GLN A 61 -7.58 -10.57 3.80
CA GLN A 61 -6.71 -11.26 4.76
C GLN A 61 -6.94 -12.76 4.74
N MET A 62 -8.18 -13.20 4.62
CA MET A 62 -8.50 -14.63 4.51
C MET A 62 -7.93 -15.23 3.22
N ALA A 63 -8.01 -14.51 2.10
CA ALA A 63 -7.42 -14.97 0.84
C ALA A 63 -5.89 -15.12 0.96
N ILE A 64 -5.23 -14.20 1.64
CA ILE A 64 -3.78 -14.25 1.88
C ILE A 64 -3.44 -15.46 2.77
N ASP A 65 -4.17 -15.66 3.85
CA ASP A 65 -3.96 -16.79 4.77
C ASP A 65 -4.22 -18.13 4.08
N ASP A 66 -5.29 -18.25 3.31
CA ASP A 66 -5.63 -19.47 2.58
C ASP A 66 -4.57 -19.86 1.55
N ALA A 67 -3.82 -18.90 1.05
CA ALA A 67 -2.71 -19.12 0.12
C ALA A 67 -1.37 -19.42 0.83
N ASP A 68 -1.36 -19.50 2.16
CA ASP A 68 -0.15 -19.66 2.98
C ASP A 68 0.86 -18.54 2.75
N LEU A 69 0.36 -17.32 2.59
CA LEU A 69 1.18 -16.13 2.39
C LEU A 69 1.09 -15.21 3.61
N ASP A 70 2.02 -14.27 3.69
CA ASP A 70 2.02 -13.23 4.71
C ASP A 70 1.39 -11.95 4.17
N LEU A 71 0.80 -11.15 5.07
CA LEU A 71 0.48 -9.77 4.75
C LEU A 71 1.79 -8.99 4.73
N GLY A 72 2.33 -8.78 3.54
CA GLY A 72 3.64 -8.13 3.37
C GLY A 72 3.57 -6.62 3.41
N ALA A 73 2.49 -6.04 2.88
CA ALA A 73 2.32 -4.59 2.87
C ALA A 73 0.86 -4.18 2.75
N ILE A 74 0.59 -2.99 3.26
CA ILE A 74 -0.62 -2.24 2.95
C ILE A 74 -0.18 -1.08 2.05
N TYR A 75 -0.87 -0.83 0.94
CA TYR A 75 -0.51 0.26 0.07
C TYR A 75 -1.65 1.25 -0.11
N HIS A 76 -1.28 2.49 -0.34
CA HIS A 76 -2.20 3.55 -0.76
C HIS A 76 -1.48 4.57 -1.61
N SER A 77 -2.22 5.49 -2.21
CA SER A 77 -1.63 6.55 -3.03
C SER A 77 -1.79 7.91 -2.37
N HIS A 78 -0.82 8.80 -2.63
CA HIS A 78 -0.92 10.22 -2.39
C HIS A 78 -1.02 10.92 -3.75
N THR A 79 -2.16 11.56 -4.03
CA THR A 79 -2.38 12.19 -5.33
C THR A 79 -1.90 13.63 -5.39
N ARG A 80 -1.69 14.28 -4.24
CA ARG A 80 -1.35 15.70 -4.13
C ARG A 80 -0.12 15.99 -3.28
N SER A 81 0.41 15.00 -2.59
CA SER A 81 1.54 15.15 -1.67
C SER A 81 2.64 14.14 -1.99
N GLU A 82 3.80 14.34 -1.39
CA GLU A 82 4.93 13.41 -1.50
C GLU A 82 4.57 12.04 -0.91
N PRO A 83 5.23 10.96 -1.37
CA PRO A 83 4.97 9.61 -0.86
C PRO A 83 5.63 9.39 0.51
N TYR A 84 5.17 10.13 1.50
CA TYR A 84 5.57 10.02 2.89
C TYR A 84 4.32 9.94 3.77
N PRO A 85 4.31 9.09 4.82
CA PRO A 85 3.12 8.93 5.66
C PRO A 85 2.64 10.24 6.25
N SER A 86 1.34 10.54 6.06
CA SER A 86 0.70 11.66 6.73
C SER A 86 0.51 11.35 8.22
N GLN A 87 0.15 12.36 9.02
CA GLN A 87 -0.17 12.10 10.42
C GLN A 87 -1.35 11.14 10.56
N THR A 88 -2.35 11.25 9.69
CA THR A 88 -3.48 10.30 9.64
C THR A 88 -2.99 8.89 9.32
N ASP A 89 -2.10 8.72 8.35
CA ASP A 89 -1.52 7.42 8.01
C ASP A 89 -0.80 6.80 9.21
N ILE A 90 -0.04 7.60 9.95
CA ILE A 90 0.69 7.15 11.14
C ILE A 90 -0.27 6.73 12.25
N ASN A 91 -1.31 7.53 12.47
CA ASN A 91 -2.30 7.25 13.52
C ASN A 91 -3.10 5.98 13.26
N LEU A 92 -3.27 5.59 11.99
CA LEU A 92 -4.06 4.44 11.58
C LEU A 92 -3.20 3.25 11.15
N ALA A 93 -1.90 3.27 11.43
CA ALA A 93 -0.98 2.18 11.11
C ALA A 93 -1.03 1.11 12.20
N PHE A 94 -1.87 0.08 11.98
CA PHE A 94 -2.11 -0.98 12.97
C PHE A 94 -1.34 -2.27 12.69
N TYR A 95 -0.50 -2.32 11.65
CA TYR A 95 0.23 -3.51 11.24
C TYR A 95 1.73 -3.29 11.35
N PRO A 96 2.33 -3.47 12.56
CA PRO A 96 3.74 -3.15 12.78
C PRO A 96 4.70 -4.07 12.02
N ASP A 97 4.26 -5.26 11.65
CA ASP A 97 5.09 -6.24 10.94
C ASP A 97 4.95 -6.17 9.42
N ALA A 98 4.05 -5.35 8.90
CA ALA A 98 3.88 -5.13 7.47
C ALA A 98 4.53 -3.81 7.05
N LEU A 99 4.88 -3.72 5.77
CA LEU A 99 5.30 -2.45 5.18
C LEU A 99 4.08 -1.60 4.83
N TYR A 100 4.28 -0.29 4.80
CA TYR A 100 3.33 0.67 4.25
C TYR A 100 3.92 1.23 2.97
N ILE A 101 3.31 0.90 1.83
CA ILE A 101 3.77 1.35 0.52
C ILE A 101 2.91 2.54 0.11
N ILE A 102 3.54 3.63 -0.32
CA ILE A 102 2.86 4.83 -0.78
C ILE A 102 3.25 5.11 -2.22
N VAL A 103 2.25 5.21 -3.09
CA VAL A 103 2.42 5.56 -4.49
C VAL A 103 2.14 7.05 -4.65
N GLY A 104 3.17 7.85 -4.85
CA GLY A 104 3.05 9.30 -5.03
C GLY A 104 2.89 9.70 -6.48
N LEU A 105 1.86 10.47 -6.79
CA LEU A 105 1.55 10.94 -8.14
C LEU A 105 1.83 12.43 -8.36
N ALA A 106 2.24 13.14 -7.31
CA ALA A 106 2.36 14.61 -7.37
C ALA A 106 3.58 15.12 -8.14
N SER A 107 4.58 14.28 -8.38
CA SER A 107 5.90 14.70 -8.90
C SER A 107 6.03 14.63 -10.42
N GLY A 108 4.92 14.61 -11.17
CA GLY A 108 4.95 14.60 -12.62
C GLY A 108 4.53 13.27 -13.24
N PRO A 109 4.97 12.95 -14.47
CA PRO A 109 4.47 11.78 -15.21
C PRO A 109 4.93 10.46 -14.62
N ASP A 110 6.03 10.44 -13.87
CA ASP A 110 6.55 9.22 -13.25
C ASP A 110 6.12 9.16 -11.78
N ALA A 111 5.47 8.06 -11.39
CA ALA A 111 5.10 7.84 -10.02
C ALA A 111 6.35 7.55 -9.17
N LYS A 112 6.35 8.04 -7.93
CA LYS A 112 7.36 7.67 -6.93
C LYS A 112 6.73 6.70 -5.94
N VAL A 113 7.33 5.53 -5.79
CA VAL A 113 6.81 4.49 -4.88
C VAL A 113 7.85 4.27 -3.78
N ARG A 114 7.42 4.43 -2.52
CA ARG A 114 8.29 4.23 -1.35
C ARG A 114 7.61 3.33 -0.34
N ALA A 115 8.41 2.65 0.44
CA ALA A 115 7.95 1.74 1.49
C ALA A 115 8.48 2.18 2.84
N TYR A 116 7.69 1.95 3.89
CA TYR A 116 8.01 2.34 5.26
C TYR A 116 7.57 1.28 6.23
N THR A 117 8.28 1.21 7.38
CA THR A 117 7.72 0.61 8.59
C THR A 117 7.15 1.72 9.46
N ILE A 118 6.03 1.46 10.11
CA ILE A 118 5.40 2.39 11.05
C ILE A 118 5.08 1.63 12.32
N ARG A 119 5.86 1.89 13.38
CA ARG A 119 5.75 1.18 14.66
C ARG A 119 5.71 2.20 15.79
N ASP A 120 4.63 2.17 16.57
CA ASP A 120 4.45 3.09 17.71
C ASP A 120 4.65 4.56 17.31
N GLY A 121 4.13 4.95 16.14
CA GLY A 121 4.28 6.30 15.61
C GLY A 121 5.64 6.60 15.00
N HIS A 122 6.57 5.65 14.99
CA HIS A 122 7.91 5.82 14.44
C HIS A 122 7.97 5.32 13.00
N VAL A 123 8.34 6.22 12.07
CA VAL A 123 8.41 5.95 10.63
C VAL A 123 9.86 5.74 10.22
N GLU A 124 10.14 4.63 9.56
CA GLU A 124 11.44 4.37 8.93
C GLU A 124 11.23 3.93 7.48
N GLU A 125 12.03 4.48 6.57
CA GLU A 125 11.98 4.04 5.18
C GLU A 125 12.57 2.64 5.05
N ALA A 126 11.92 1.78 4.26
CA ALA A 126 12.35 0.42 4.00
C ALA A 126 12.67 0.24 2.52
N SER A 127 13.49 -0.75 2.19
CA SER A 127 13.84 -1.05 0.81
C SER A 127 12.65 -1.63 0.05
N LEU A 128 12.45 -1.14 -1.16
CA LEU A 128 11.52 -1.71 -2.13
C LEU A 128 12.28 -1.86 -3.45
N THR A 129 12.63 -3.10 -3.77
CA THR A 129 13.47 -3.42 -4.92
C THR A 129 12.62 -4.06 -6.01
N VAL A 130 12.58 -3.44 -7.18
CA VAL A 130 11.87 -4.00 -8.35
C VAL A 130 12.77 -5.04 -9.00
N VAL A 131 12.25 -6.23 -9.20
CA VAL A 131 13.00 -7.36 -9.75
C VAL A 131 12.43 -7.89 -11.06
#